data_9c5965fa8acdbdbc56d664e08d515f1e
#
_entry.id   9c5965fa8acdbdbc56d664e08d515f1e
#
_cell.length_a   1.000
_cell.length_b   1.000
_cell.length_c   1.000
_cell.angle_alpha   90.00
_cell.angle_beta   90.00
_cell.angle_gamma   90.00
#
_symmetry.space_group_name_H-M   'P 1'
#
loop_
_entity.id
_entity.type
_entity.pdbx_description
1 polymer ?
#
loop_
_entity_poly.entity_id
_entity_poly.type
_entity_poly.pdbx_seq_one_letter_code
_entity_poly.pdbx_strand_id
1 'polypeptide(L)'
;MTMVFDPLYLLIYLAAGVFVGFFAGLLGIGGGSVMVPILSLTFVKLGYSNEHVIHMALATSMATILPGAFASTRTHHAHKAVNWEVVKKMTPGILVGTLVGTVFAYFSSTTFLKYFFVGFMFFLAAQLVFGLKPKAAPAKPGVAGSEAQANRTLPKTAGMVSFGALMGFVSSLAGIGGAVLTISFLTRCNVKMHEAIGTSAAVGFPIALAGTVGYVVTGMMDHDLPEWSLGYVYMPAFFGIALTSFFVAPIGAELAHKLPVVMLKKVFMVFLVALAIKMAISV
;
A
#
# COMPACT_ATOMS: atom_id res chain seq x y z
N MET A 1 -7.85 26.46 17.25
CA MET A 1 -8.50 25.33 17.93
C MET A 1 -9.74 24.75 17.22
N THR A 2 -10.32 25.42 16.25
CA THR A 2 -11.59 25.03 15.58
C THR A 2 -11.45 24.28 14.25
N MET A 3 -10.25 24.16 13.67
CA MET A 3 -10.06 23.49 12.36
C MET A 3 -9.90 21.95 12.43
N VAL A 4 -9.59 21.38 13.60
CA VAL A 4 -9.30 19.94 13.73
C VAL A 4 -10.54 19.06 13.52
N PHE A 5 -11.72 19.59 13.85
CA PHE A 5 -13.01 18.91 13.69
C PHE A 5 -13.91 19.59 12.65
N ASP A 6 -13.34 20.23 11.62
CA ASP A 6 -14.16 20.72 10.51
C ASP A 6 -14.82 19.48 9.85
N PRO A 7 -16.17 19.43 9.83
CA PRO A 7 -16.93 18.33 9.23
C PRO A 7 -16.53 18.01 7.80
N LEU A 8 -16.02 19.01 7.07
CA LEU A 8 -15.54 18.85 5.70
C LEU A 8 -14.32 17.92 5.62
N TYR A 9 -13.32 18.11 6.50
CA TYR A 9 -12.12 17.25 6.50
C TYR A 9 -12.44 15.83 6.98
N LEU A 10 -13.33 15.69 7.96
CA LEU A 10 -13.81 14.37 8.39
C LEU A 10 -14.50 13.64 7.21
N LEU A 11 -15.35 14.34 6.46
CA LEU A 11 -16.01 13.78 5.28
C LEU A 11 -14.99 13.37 4.21
N ILE A 12 -13.95 14.17 3.98
CA ILE A 12 -12.84 13.84 3.06
C ILE A 12 -12.13 12.55 3.51
N TYR A 13 -11.83 12.41 4.81
CA TYR A 13 -11.17 11.21 5.33
C TYR A 13 -12.06 9.97 5.22
N LEU A 14 -13.35 10.08 5.55
CA LEU A 14 -14.31 8.99 5.39
C LEU A 14 -14.46 8.57 3.91
N ALA A 15 -14.62 9.52 3.00
CA ALA A 15 -14.72 9.25 1.56
C ALA A 15 -13.43 8.64 1.00
N ALA A 16 -12.27 9.16 1.42
CA ALA A 16 -10.97 8.60 1.05
C ALA A 16 -10.83 7.16 1.54
N GLY A 17 -11.27 6.86 2.78
CA GLY A 17 -11.24 5.52 3.33
C GLY A 17 -12.16 4.53 2.60
N VAL A 18 -13.36 4.96 2.15
CA VAL A 18 -14.24 4.14 1.29
C VAL A 18 -13.53 3.80 -0.01
N PHE A 19 -13.02 4.81 -0.71
CA PHE A 19 -12.34 4.63 -1.99
C PHE A 19 -11.12 3.72 -1.87
N VAL A 20 -10.26 4.02 -0.91
CA VAL A 20 -9.01 3.27 -0.71
C VAL A 20 -9.29 1.87 -0.20
N GLY A 21 -10.21 1.68 0.76
CA GLY A 21 -10.60 0.37 1.23
C GLY A 21 -11.09 -0.53 0.10
N PHE A 22 -11.93 0.00 -0.79
CA PHE A 22 -12.43 -0.72 -1.94
C PHE A 22 -11.28 -1.18 -2.88
N PHE A 23 -10.43 -0.26 -3.31
CA PHE A 23 -9.32 -0.60 -4.21
C PHE A 23 -8.22 -1.42 -3.54
N ALA A 24 -7.97 -1.21 -2.24
CA ALA A 24 -7.04 -2.03 -1.47
C ALA A 24 -7.48 -3.48 -1.41
N GLY A 25 -8.75 -3.73 -1.12
CA GLY A 25 -9.34 -5.07 -1.13
C GLY A 25 -9.32 -5.71 -2.53
N LEU A 26 -9.77 -4.96 -3.54
CA LEU A 26 -9.92 -5.43 -4.90
C LEU A 26 -8.60 -5.79 -5.59
N LEU A 27 -7.61 -4.92 -5.47
CA LEU A 27 -6.32 -5.05 -6.17
C LEU A 27 -5.21 -5.59 -5.27
N GLY A 28 -5.45 -5.70 -3.97
CA GLY A 28 -4.44 -6.05 -2.99
C GLY A 28 -3.33 -5.00 -2.84
N ILE A 29 -3.53 -3.78 -3.34
CA ILE A 29 -2.47 -2.74 -3.45
C ILE A 29 -2.23 -2.00 -2.13
N GLY A 30 -3.06 -2.23 -1.09
CA GLY A 30 -2.91 -1.60 0.21
C GLY A 30 -3.29 -0.12 0.28
N GLY A 31 -3.77 0.48 -0.82
CA GLY A 31 -4.38 1.82 -0.86
C GLY A 31 -3.47 3.03 -0.64
N GLY A 32 -2.25 2.84 -0.16
CA GLY A 32 -1.32 3.93 0.20
C GLY A 32 -0.96 4.85 -0.95
N SER A 33 -0.91 4.32 -2.18
CA SER A 33 -0.63 5.13 -3.38
C SER A 33 -1.64 6.26 -3.63
N VAL A 34 -2.83 6.13 -3.09
CA VAL A 34 -3.88 7.15 -3.17
C VAL A 34 -3.90 8.01 -1.91
N MET A 35 -3.62 7.39 -0.75
CA MET A 35 -3.66 8.08 0.54
C MET A 35 -2.62 9.18 0.65
N VAL A 36 -1.38 8.90 0.29
CA VAL A 36 -0.30 9.88 0.46
C VAL A 36 -0.60 11.20 -0.26
N PRO A 37 -1.02 11.23 -1.55
CA PRO A 37 -1.41 12.48 -2.20
C PRO A 37 -2.61 13.17 -1.55
N ILE A 38 -3.65 12.42 -1.17
CA ILE A 38 -4.85 13.01 -0.54
C ILE A 38 -4.46 13.65 0.79
N LEU A 39 -3.70 12.93 1.63
CA LEU A 39 -3.26 13.43 2.92
C LEU A 39 -2.32 14.63 2.77
N SER A 40 -1.32 14.57 1.86
CA SER A 40 -0.40 15.67 1.61
C SER A 40 -1.14 16.94 1.21
N LEU A 41 -2.06 16.85 0.24
CA LEU A 41 -2.86 17.98 -0.21
C LEU A 41 -3.79 18.52 0.89
N THR A 42 -4.32 17.64 1.74
CA THR A 42 -5.17 18.03 2.87
C THR A 42 -4.35 18.74 3.95
N PHE A 43 -3.17 18.21 4.27
CA PHE A 43 -2.29 18.79 5.29
C PHE A 43 -1.73 20.15 4.88
N VAL A 44 -1.40 20.35 3.61
CA VAL A 44 -1.03 21.68 3.07
C VAL A 44 -2.19 22.67 3.22
N LYS A 45 -3.43 22.26 2.92
CA LYS A 45 -4.62 23.11 3.10
C LYS A 45 -4.93 23.43 4.57
N LEU A 46 -4.59 22.53 5.49
CA LEU A 46 -4.70 22.76 6.93
C LEU A 46 -3.59 23.69 7.46
N GLY A 47 -2.64 24.09 6.61
CA GLY A 47 -1.56 25.00 6.99
C GLY A 47 -0.46 24.34 7.81
N TYR A 48 -0.32 23.01 7.74
CA TYR A 48 0.78 22.30 8.42
C TYR A 48 2.11 22.59 7.75
N SER A 49 3.19 22.54 8.53
CA SER A 49 4.55 22.83 8.06
C SER A 49 4.92 21.95 6.86
N ASN A 50 5.37 22.58 5.78
CA ASN A 50 5.83 21.88 4.58
C ASN A 50 6.98 20.90 4.86
N GLU A 51 7.70 21.09 5.95
CA GLU A 51 8.78 20.20 6.39
C GLU A 51 8.28 18.82 6.79
N HIS A 52 7.10 18.74 7.38
CA HIS A 52 6.54 17.50 7.94
C HIS A 52 5.40 16.90 7.12
N VAL A 53 4.79 17.66 6.19
CA VAL A 53 3.60 17.23 5.42
C VAL A 53 3.78 15.86 4.78
N ILE A 54 4.90 15.60 4.12
CA ILE A 54 5.14 14.32 3.43
C ILE A 54 5.37 13.19 4.43
N HIS A 55 6.16 13.43 5.48
CA HIS A 55 6.39 12.44 6.55
C HIS A 55 5.07 12.05 7.23
N MET A 56 4.23 13.02 7.57
CA MET A 56 2.90 12.79 8.16
C MET A 56 1.97 12.04 7.20
N ALA A 57 2.00 12.37 5.91
CA ALA A 57 1.20 11.69 4.90
C ALA A 57 1.62 10.22 4.73
N LEU A 58 2.93 9.95 4.67
CA LEU A 58 3.49 8.60 4.61
C LEU A 58 3.14 7.79 5.86
N ALA A 59 3.35 8.36 7.05
CA ALA A 59 3.08 7.73 8.33
C ALA A 59 1.60 7.40 8.51
N THR A 60 0.72 8.39 8.28
CA THR A 60 -0.73 8.22 8.40
C THR A 60 -1.25 7.22 7.37
N SER A 61 -0.71 7.25 6.12
CA SER A 61 -1.01 6.25 5.11
C SER A 61 -0.66 4.83 5.57
N MET A 62 0.55 4.63 6.11
CA MET A 62 0.96 3.31 6.64
C MET A 62 0.03 2.83 7.74
N ALA A 63 -0.32 3.70 8.70
CA ALA A 63 -1.24 3.36 9.78
C ALA A 63 -2.63 2.96 9.24
N THR A 64 -3.18 3.68 8.26
CA THR A 64 -4.50 3.40 7.68
C THR A 64 -4.55 2.10 6.87
N ILE A 65 -3.40 1.60 6.38
CA ILE A 65 -3.32 0.31 5.70
C ILE A 65 -3.59 -0.86 6.67
N LEU A 66 -3.23 -0.74 7.95
CA LEU A 66 -3.32 -1.84 8.92
C LEU A 66 -4.71 -2.48 9.00
N PRO A 67 -5.80 -1.74 9.32
CA PRO A 67 -7.12 -2.33 9.42
C PRO A 67 -7.65 -2.87 8.09
N GLY A 68 -7.38 -2.16 6.99
CA GLY A 68 -7.76 -2.60 5.64
C GLY A 68 -7.02 -3.85 5.20
N ALA A 69 -5.70 -3.94 5.44
CA ALA A 69 -4.89 -5.12 5.13
C ALA A 69 -5.33 -6.34 5.97
N PHE A 70 -5.64 -6.14 7.24
CA PHE A 70 -6.16 -7.20 8.11
C PHE A 70 -7.49 -7.75 7.59
N ALA A 71 -8.46 -6.87 7.32
CA ALA A 71 -9.78 -7.25 6.81
C ALA A 71 -9.70 -7.93 5.44
N SER A 72 -8.93 -7.37 4.51
CA SER A 72 -8.68 -7.94 3.18
C SER A 72 -8.00 -9.31 3.24
N THR A 73 -6.96 -9.45 4.08
CA THR A 73 -6.25 -10.72 4.28
C THR A 73 -7.18 -11.81 4.79
N ARG A 74 -8.07 -11.49 5.74
CA ARG A 74 -9.06 -12.44 6.27
C ARG A 74 -9.99 -12.94 5.16
N THR A 75 -10.47 -12.05 4.29
CA THR A 75 -11.33 -12.41 3.15
C THR A 75 -10.57 -13.28 2.15
N HIS A 76 -9.37 -12.90 1.74
CA HIS A 76 -8.56 -13.71 0.82
C HIS A 76 -8.14 -15.05 1.43
N HIS A 77 -7.93 -15.13 2.74
CA HIS A 77 -7.66 -16.37 3.45
C HIS A 77 -8.85 -17.32 3.39
N ALA A 78 -10.07 -16.82 3.61
CA ALA A 78 -11.30 -17.61 3.49
C ALA A 78 -11.47 -18.22 2.08
N HIS A 79 -11.03 -17.50 1.05
CA HIS A 79 -10.99 -17.99 -0.34
C HIS A 79 -9.75 -18.85 -0.67
N LYS A 80 -8.93 -19.23 0.32
CA LYS A 80 -7.68 -20.02 0.15
C LYS A 80 -6.69 -19.39 -0.84
N ALA A 81 -6.72 -18.06 -0.97
CA ALA A 81 -5.89 -17.29 -1.90
C ALA A 81 -4.60 -16.74 -1.27
N VAL A 82 -4.28 -17.09 -0.02
CA VAL A 82 -3.06 -16.61 0.67
C VAL A 82 -2.03 -17.73 0.77
N ASN A 83 -0.83 -17.48 0.25
CA ASN A 83 0.32 -18.36 0.44
C ASN A 83 1.11 -17.96 1.69
N TRP A 84 0.79 -18.58 2.82
CA TRP A 84 1.39 -18.28 4.11
C TRP A 84 2.88 -18.63 4.19
N GLU A 85 3.37 -19.57 3.36
CA GLU A 85 4.79 -19.91 3.31
C GLU A 85 5.60 -18.71 2.77
N VAL A 86 5.11 -18.07 1.71
CA VAL A 86 5.69 -16.85 1.16
C VAL A 86 5.68 -15.73 2.19
N VAL A 87 4.52 -15.49 2.82
CA VAL A 87 4.37 -14.45 3.86
C VAL A 87 5.40 -14.64 4.97
N LYS A 88 5.48 -15.84 5.54
CA LYS A 88 6.42 -16.16 6.63
C LYS A 88 7.88 -15.95 6.24
N LYS A 89 8.27 -16.36 5.01
CA LYS A 89 9.65 -16.21 4.52
C LYS A 89 10.03 -14.77 4.21
N MET A 90 9.08 -13.94 3.77
CA MET A 90 9.34 -12.54 3.44
C MET A 90 9.30 -11.62 4.67
N THR A 91 8.47 -11.93 5.66
CA THR A 91 8.23 -11.05 6.84
C THR A 91 9.49 -10.59 7.56
N PRO A 92 10.49 -11.44 7.87
CA PRO A 92 11.70 -10.96 8.56
C PRO A 92 12.43 -9.86 7.79
N GLY A 93 12.60 -10.07 6.47
CA GLY A 93 13.19 -9.05 5.60
C GLY A 93 12.36 -7.77 5.54
N ILE A 94 11.04 -7.91 5.42
CA ILE A 94 10.10 -6.80 5.38
C ILE A 94 10.23 -5.92 6.64
N LEU A 95 10.21 -6.54 7.82
CA LEU A 95 10.31 -5.79 9.08
C LEU A 95 11.60 -4.97 9.15
N VAL A 96 12.75 -5.61 8.86
CA VAL A 96 14.05 -4.93 8.84
C VAL A 96 14.08 -3.82 7.79
N GLY A 97 13.71 -4.15 6.55
CA GLY A 97 13.74 -3.19 5.44
C GLY A 97 12.82 -1.99 5.68
N THR A 98 11.63 -2.21 6.21
CA THR A 98 10.68 -1.13 6.50
C THR A 98 11.18 -0.22 7.62
N LEU A 99 11.71 -0.77 8.72
CA LEU A 99 12.27 0.03 9.80
C LEU A 99 13.49 0.84 9.33
N VAL A 100 14.40 0.23 8.59
CA VAL A 100 15.53 0.96 7.99
C VAL A 100 15.04 2.06 7.06
N GLY A 101 14.01 1.80 6.27
CA GLY A 101 13.43 2.78 5.37
C GLY A 101 12.74 3.95 6.08
N THR A 102 12.06 3.71 7.23
CA THR A 102 11.48 4.81 8.03
C THR A 102 12.55 5.69 8.68
N VAL A 103 13.64 5.09 9.16
CA VAL A 103 14.81 5.84 9.65
C VAL A 103 15.45 6.65 8.53
N PHE A 104 15.63 6.04 7.34
CA PHE A 104 16.14 6.76 6.17
C PHE A 104 15.21 7.91 5.76
N ALA A 105 13.87 7.71 5.79
CA ALA A 105 12.90 8.75 5.52
C ALA A 105 13.04 9.93 6.49
N TYR A 106 13.25 9.68 7.78
CA TYR A 106 13.45 10.72 8.80
C TYR A 106 14.64 11.65 8.48
N PHE A 107 15.76 11.10 8.01
CA PHE A 107 16.92 11.89 7.60
C PHE A 107 16.81 12.49 6.19
N SER A 108 15.76 12.14 5.45
CA SER A 108 15.56 12.61 4.08
C SER A 108 14.79 13.92 4.04
N SER A 109 15.12 14.80 3.10
CA SER A 109 14.34 16.01 2.90
C SER A 109 12.95 15.72 2.36
N THR A 110 11.98 16.53 2.73
CA THR A 110 10.60 16.49 2.20
C THR A 110 10.58 16.52 0.67
N THR A 111 11.46 17.32 0.06
CA THR A 111 11.61 17.41 -1.40
C THR A 111 12.03 16.08 -2.01
N PHE A 112 13.00 15.38 -1.41
CA PHE A 112 13.41 14.04 -1.86
C PHE A 112 12.27 13.05 -1.78
N LEU A 113 11.60 12.96 -0.63
CA LEU A 113 10.48 12.02 -0.42
C LEU A 113 9.32 12.30 -1.39
N LYS A 114 9.01 13.57 -1.65
CA LYS A 114 8.01 13.99 -2.63
C LYS A 114 8.34 13.45 -4.02
N TYR A 115 9.53 13.74 -4.54
CA TYR A 115 9.89 13.29 -5.89
C TYR A 115 10.09 11.79 -5.99
N PHE A 116 10.59 11.15 -4.93
CA PHE A 116 10.63 9.68 -4.85
C PHE A 116 9.24 9.09 -4.95
N PHE A 117 8.29 9.60 -4.17
CA PHE A 117 6.90 9.14 -4.19
C PHE A 117 6.25 9.36 -5.57
N VAL A 118 6.39 10.54 -6.16
CA VAL A 118 5.85 10.86 -7.49
C VAL A 118 6.44 9.93 -8.55
N GLY A 119 7.76 9.74 -8.55
CA GLY A 119 8.43 8.79 -9.46
C GLY A 119 7.93 7.36 -9.28
N PHE A 120 7.73 6.95 -8.02
CA PHE A 120 7.20 5.64 -7.70
C PHE A 120 5.75 5.48 -8.18
N MET A 121 4.90 6.51 -8.10
CA MET A 121 3.55 6.49 -8.65
C MET A 121 3.53 6.31 -10.17
N PHE A 122 4.42 7.00 -10.90
CA PHE A 122 4.58 6.78 -12.35
C PHE A 122 5.08 5.36 -12.66
N PHE A 123 5.99 4.83 -11.86
CA PHE A 123 6.43 3.43 -11.96
C PHE A 123 5.26 2.46 -11.77
N LEU A 124 4.40 2.68 -10.75
CA LEU A 124 3.20 1.86 -10.52
C LEU A 124 2.21 1.94 -11.68
N ALA A 125 1.97 3.14 -12.19
CA ALA A 125 1.09 3.34 -13.34
C ALA A 125 1.63 2.61 -14.58
N ALA A 126 2.92 2.75 -14.87
CA ALA A 126 3.58 2.03 -15.96
C ALA A 126 3.48 0.51 -15.78
N GLN A 127 3.70 0.01 -14.57
CA GLN A 127 3.60 -1.42 -14.28
C GLN A 127 2.17 -1.96 -14.46
N LEU A 128 1.15 -1.17 -14.13
CA LEU A 128 -0.23 -1.53 -14.40
C LEU A 128 -0.51 -1.62 -15.91
N VAL A 129 0.03 -0.71 -16.72
CA VAL A 129 -0.08 -0.74 -18.19
C VAL A 129 0.61 -1.96 -18.77
N PHE A 130 1.89 -2.18 -18.41
CA PHE A 130 2.66 -3.31 -18.96
C PHE A 130 2.15 -4.66 -18.44
N GLY A 131 1.61 -4.71 -17.22
CA GLY A 131 0.98 -5.90 -16.64
C GLY A 131 -0.39 -6.24 -17.25
N LEU A 132 -0.96 -5.35 -18.09
CA LEU A 132 -2.20 -5.60 -18.83
C LEU A 132 -1.96 -6.38 -20.13
N LYS A 133 -0.73 -6.48 -20.61
CA LYS A 133 -0.42 -7.32 -21.78
C LYS A 133 -0.62 -8.77 -21.39
N PRO A 134 -1.55 -9.52 -22.03
CA PRO A 134 -1.69 -10.94 -21.76
C PRO A 134 -0.37 -11.63 -22.14
N LYS A 135 0.32 -12.20 -21.19
CA LYS A 135 1.27 -13.27 -21.50
C LYS A 135 0.40 -14.45 -21.95
N ALA A 136 0.14 -14.48 -23.26
CA ALA A 136 -0.50 -15.60 -23.89
C ALA A 136 0.47 -16.79 -23.85
N ALA A 137 0.31 -17.65 -22.85
CA ALA A 137 0.54 -19.07 -23.03
C ALA A 137 -0.85 -19.71 -22.95
N PRO A 138 -1.34 -20.35 -24.02
CA PRO A 138 -2.62 -21.04 -23.95
C PRO A 138 -2.49 -22.18 -22.94
N ALA A 139 -3.24 -22.07 -21.83
CA ALA A 139 -3.45 -23.20 -20.95
C ALA A 139 -4.16 -24.26 -21.80
N LYS A 140 -3.53 -25.39 -22.06
CA LYS A 140 -4.19 -26.55 -22.68
C LYS A 140 -5.37 -26.94 -21.79
N PRO A 141 -6.58 -27.09 -22.33
CA PRO A 141 -7.71 -27.55 -21.56
C PRO A 141 -7.44 -28.99 -21.11
N GLY A 142 -7.37 -29.24 -19.83
CA GLY A 142 -7.32 -30.60 -19.29
C GLY A 142 -6.29 -30.90 -18.20
N VAL A 143 -5.33 -29.98 -17.89
CA VAL A 143 -4.28 -30.27 -16.89
C VAL A 143 -4.23 -29.16 -15.84
N ALA A 144 -5.30 -29.00 -15.07
CA ALA A 144 -5.50 -27.81 -14.25
C ALA A 144 -5.10 -27.93 -12.76
N GLY A 145 -4.36 -28.96 -12.37
CA GLY A 145 -4.10 -29.17 -10.93
C GLY A 145 -2.65 -29.38 -10.52
N SER A 146 -1.94 -30.26 -11.20
CA SER A 146 -0.62 -30.73 -10.74
C SER A 146 0.58 -30.05 -11.43
N GLU A 147 0.49 -29.72 -12.71
CA GLU A 147 1.62 -29.13 -13.44
C GLU A 147 1.87 -27.64 -13.13
N ALA A 148 0.82 -26.88 -12.77
CA ALA A 148 0.98 -25.49 -12.35
C ALA A 148 1.69 -25.37 -10.99
N GLN A 149 1.69 -26.41 -10.19
CA GLN A 149 2.42 -26.48 -8.92
C GLN A 149 3.88 -26.95 -9.13
N ALA A 150 4.13 -27.79 -10.12
CA ALA A 150 5.46 -28.32 -10.43
C ALA A 150 6.41 -27.27 -11.05
N ASN A 151 5.87 -26.18 -11.62
CA ASN A 151 6.67 -25.13 -12.29
C ASN A 151 6.83 -23.83 -11.46
N ARG A 152 6.57 -23.89 -10.15
CA ARG A 152 6.80 -22.75 -9.24
C ARG A 152 8.28 -22.60 -8.97
N THR A 153 8.88 -21.51 -9.43
CA THR A 153 10.30 -21.18 -9.23
C THR A 153 10.45 -20.12 -8.12
N LEU A 154 9.96 -20.44 -6.92
CA LEU A 154 10.19 -19.54 -5.78
C LEU A 154 11.68 -19.56 -5.40
N PRO A 155 12.30 -18.38 -5.17
CA PRO A 155 13.68 -18.31 -4.72
C PRO A 155 13.86 -19.00 -3.36
N LYS A 156 15.11 -19.36 -3.06
CA LYS A 156 15.48 -19.86 -1.71
C LYS A 156 15.10 -18.82 -0.65
N THR A 157 14.97 -19.25 0.59
CA THR A 157 14.56 -18.39 1.73
C THR A 157 15.38 -17.10 1.80
N ALA A 158 16.69 -17.16 1.60
CA ALA A 158 17.54 -15.97 1.59
C ALA A 158 17.13 -14.94 0.52
N GLY A 159 16.79 -15.39 -0.71
CA GLY A 159 16.31 -14.53 -1.77
C GLY A 159 14.94 -13.90 -1.45
N MET A 160 14.06 -14.63 -0.75
CA MET A 160 12.77 -14.10 -0.32
C MET A 160 12.92 -13.07 0.80
N VAL A 161 13.83 -13.29 1.75
CA VAL A 161 14.16 -12.32 2.82
C VAL A 161 14.76 -11.05 2.21
N SER A 162 15.74 -11.19 1.30
CA SER A 162 16.37 -10.02 0.64
C SER A 162 15.37 -9.22 -0.18
N PHE A 163 14.50 -9.88 -0.94
CA PHE A 163 13.44 -9.21 -1.68
C PHE A 163 12.43 -8.55 -0.73
N GLY A 164 12.08 -9.22 0.37
CA GLY A 164 11.25 -8.66 1.43
C GLY A 164 11.84 -7.39 2.03
N ALA A 165 13.16 -7.37 2.29
CA ALA A 165 13.87 -6.21 2.82
C ALA A 165 13.85 -5.03 1.84
N LEU A 166 14.18 -5.28 0.56
CA LEU A 166 14.10 -4.25 -0.47
C LEU A 166 12.69 -3.71 -0.61
N MET A 167 11.70 -4.59 -0.60
CA MET A 167 10.29 -4.22 -0.73
C MET A 167 9.81 -3.41 0.48
N GLY A 168 10.18 -3.81 1.70
CA GLY A 168 9.87 -3.08 2.92
C GLY A 168 10.47 -1.67 2.91
N PHE A 169 11.75 -1.54 2.51
CA PHE A 169 12.44 -0.27 2.38
C PHE A 169 11.75 0.67 1.37
N VAL A 170 11.50 0.20 0.16
CA VAL A 170 10.81 1.00 -0.88
C VAL A 170 9.39 1.35 -0.46
N SER A 171 8.67 0.40 0.17
CA SER A 171 7.29 0.60 0.61
C SER A 171 7.17 1.65 1.72
N SER A 172 8.14 1.73 2.63
CA SER A 172 8.13 2.76 3.68
C SER A 172 8.29 4.16 3.09
N LEU A 173 9.18 4.35 2.14
CA LEU A 173 9.38 5.65 1.46
C LEU A 173 8.20 6.05 0.57
N ALA A 174 7.45 5.08 0.07
CA ALA A 174 6.27 5.31 -0.76
C ALA A 174 4.94 5.31 0.02
N GLY A 175 4.94 5.03 1.33
CA GLY A 175 3.72 4.94 2.12
C GLY A 175 2.73 3.89 1.62
N ILE A 176 3.21 2.78 1.04
CA ILE A 176 2.39 1.78 0.34
C ILE A 176 2.62 0.40 0.93
N GLY A 177 1.57 -0.42 1.00
CA GLY A 177 1.63 -1.80 1.52
C GLY A 177 2.38 -2.82 0.64
N GLY A 178 3.24 -2.39 -0.29
CA GLY A 178 4.13 -3.25 -1.08
C GLY A 178 3.46 -4.20 -2.08
N ALA A 179 2.16 -4.14 -2.22
CA ALA A 179 1.38 -5.14 -2.94
C ALA A 179 1.73 -5.27 -4.42
N VAL A 180 1.94 -4.16 -5.13
CA VAL A 180 2.25 -4.21 -6.57
C VAL A 180 3.60 -4.89 -6.81
N LEU A 181 4.57 -4.63 -5.95
CA LEU A 181 5.88 -5.28 -6.03
C LEU A 181 5.76 -6.78 -5.73
N THR A 182 4.97 -7.14 -4.69
CA THR A 182 4.71 -8.55 -4.34
C THR A 182 3.99 -9.30 -5.46
N ILE A 183 2.91 -8.72 -6.01
CA ILE A 183 2.17 -9.33 -7.11
C ILE A 183 3.08 -9.56 -8.32
N SER A 184 3.88 -8.56 -8.67
CA SER A 184 4.80 -8.67 -9.81
C SER A 184 5.90 -9.69 -9.59
N PHE A 185 6.41 -9.79 -8.39
CA PHE A 185 7.40 -10.82 -8.03
C PHE A 185 6.79 -12.22 -8.10
N LEU A 186 5.63 -12.43 -7.45
CA LEU A 186 4.98 -13.73 -7.40
C LEU A 186 4.50 -14.20 -8.78
N THR A 187 3.99 -13.30 -9.61
CA THR A 187 3.59 -13.66 -10.98
C THR A 187 4.77 -14.01 -11.87
N ARG A 188 5.95 -13.41 -11.66
CA ARG A 188 7.20 -13.84 -12.31
C ARG A 188 7.67 -15.21 -11.84
N CYS A 189 7.34 -15.60 -10.61
CA CYS A 189 7.58 -16.93 -10.04
C CYS A 189 6.49 -17.95 -10.41
N ASN A 190 5.64 -17.67 -11.41
CA ASN A 190 4.55 -18.53 -11.88
C ASN A 190 3.47 -18.82 -10.80
N VAL A 191 3.28 -17.92 -9.83
CA VAL A 191 2.16 -17.99 -8.88
C VAL A 191 0.91 -17.45 -9.56
N LYS A 192 -0.23 -18.12 -9.35
CA LYS A 192 -1.53 -17.69 -9.91
C LYS A 192 -1.89 -16.28 -9.44
N MET A 193 -2.51 -15.48 -10.32
CA MET A 193 -2.82 -14.08 -10.04
C MET A 193 -3.66 -13.88 -8.77
N HIS A 194 -4.69 -14.69 -8.56
CA HIS A 194 -5.54 -14.61 -7.35
C HIS A 194 -4.73 -14.91 -6.07
N GLU A 195 -3.85 -15.89 -6.12
CA GLU A 195 -2.95 -16.23 -5.00
C GLU A 195 -1.91 -15.12 -4.76
N ALA A 196 -1.39 -14.51 -5.83
CA ALA A 196 -0.48 -13.37 -5.73
C ALA A 196 -1.16 -12.16 -5.10
N ILE A 197 -2.42 -11.87 -5.46
CA ILE A 197 -3.22 -10.78 -4.86
C ILE A 197 -3.48 -11.06 -3.38
N GLY A 198 -3.98 -12.23 -3.03
CA GLY A 198 -4.26 -12.57 -1.63
C GLY A 198 -3.01 -12.59 -0.75
N THR A 199 -1.90 -13.12 -1.28
CA THR A 199 -0.60 -13.13 -0.59
C THR A 199 -0.05 -11.72 -0.42
N SER A 200 -0.25 -10.84 -1.41
CA SER A 200 0.18 -9.44 -1.32
C SER A 200 -0.59 -8.65 -0.25
N ALA A 201 -1.89 -8.92 -0.10
CA ALA A 201 -2.69 -8.33 0.97
C ALA A 201 -2.14 -8.73 2.35
N ALA A 202 -1.79 -10.02 2.53
CA ALA A 202 -1.22 -10.53 3.78
C ALA A 202 0.18 -9.96 4.07
N VAL A 203 1.02 -9.78 3.06
CA VAL A 203 2.34 -9.14 3.16
C VAL A 203 2.21 -7.65 3.48
N GLY A 204 1.14 -7.00 3.05
CA GLY A 204 0.87 -5.60 3.36
C GLY A 204 0.74 -5.32 4.85
N PHE A 205 0.26 -6.28 5.65
CA PHE A 205 0.10 -6.09 7.10
C PHE A 205 1.44 -5.90 7.85
N PRO A 206 2.46 -6.78 7.74
CA PRO A 206 3.74 -6.57 8.39
C PRO A 206 4.48 -5.31 7.88
N ILE A 207 4.33 -4.92 6.61
CA ILE A 207 4.88 -3.66 6.09
C ILE A 207 4.24 -2.48 6.81
N ALA A 208 2.91 -2.45 6.85
CA ALA A 208 2.16 -1.36 7.46
C ALA A 208 2.43 -1.27 8.97
N LEU A 209 2.55 -2.41 9.67
CA LEU A 209 2.86 -2.46 11.08
C LEU A 209 4.25 -1.87 11.38
N ALA A 210 5.28 -2.38 10.70
CA ALA A 210 6.65 -1.89 10.88
C ALA A 210 6.79 -0.42 10.46
N GLY A 211 6.12 -0.02 9.36
CA GLY A 211 6.13 1.38 8.90
C GLY A 211 5.45 2.32 9.88
N THR A 212 4.30 1.93 10.42
CA THR A 212 3.60 2.73 11.44
C THR A 212 4.45 2.89 12.68
N VAL A 213 5.00 1.79 13.21
CA VAL A 213 5.87 1.84 14.41
C VAL A 213 7.11 2.70 14.13
N GLY A 214 7.76 2.51 12.98
CA GLY A 214 8.94 3.29 12.61
C GLY A 214 8.65 4.79 12.52
N TYR A 215 7.56 5.19 11.85
CA TYR A 215 7.17 6.59 11.74
C TYR A 215 6.64 7.20 13.05
N VAL A 216 6.03 6.41 13.92
CA VAL A 216 5.67 6.87 15.27
C VAL A 216 6.94 7.16 16.07
N VAL A 217 7.89 6.22 16.10
CA VAL A 217 9.15 6.38 16.86
C VAL A 217 9.97 7.55 16.33
N THR A 218 10.18 7.65 15.01
CA THR A 218 10.96 8.75 14.42
C THR A 218 10.25 10.10 14.59
N GLY A 219 8.93 10.15 14.46
CA GLY A 219 8.16 11.37 14.67
C GLY A 219 8.07 11.82 16.13
N MET A 220 8.26 10.93 17.12
CA MET A 220 8.38 11.34 18.53
C MET A 220 9.67 12.12 18.83
N MET A 221 10.64 12.08 17.91
CA MET A 221 11.88 12.87 18.03
C MET A 221 11.71 14.31 17.53
N ASP A 222 10.57 14.59 16.85
CA ASP A 222 10.21 15.91 16.33
C ASP A 222 9.28 16.65 17.29
N HIS A 223 9.51 17.95 17.47
CA HIS A 223 8.78 18.76 18.45
C HIS A 223 7.69 19.66 17.81
N ASP A 224 7.73 19.87 16.48
CA ASP A 224 6.86 20.80 15.77
C ASP A 224 5.71 20.12 15.02
N LEU A 225 5.19 19.03 15.59
CA LEU A 225 4.08 18.30 14.99
C LEU A 225 2.72 18.86 15.43
N PRO A 226 1.68 18.81 14.57
CA PRO A 226 0.35 19.27 14.91
C PRO A 226 -0.23 18.54 16.12
N GLU A 227 -1.13 19.24 16.85
CA GLU A 227 -1.96 18.61 17.88
C GLU A 227 -2.68 17.37 17.32
N TRP A 228 -2.89 16.36 18.13
CA TRP A 228 -3.51 15.08 17.77
C TRP A 228 -2.65 14.19 16.84
N SER A 229 -1.34 14.43 16.79
CA SER A 229 -0.40 13.55 16.12
C SER A 229 0.26 12.57 17.12
N LEU A 230 0.38 11.31 16.71
CA LEU A 230 1.19 10.30 17.41
C LEU A 230 2.45 10.05 16.58
N GLY A 231 3.58 10.72 16.95
CA GLY A 231 4.69 10.88 16.04
C GLY A 231 4.19 11.51 14.73
N TYR A 232 4.58 11.00 13.59
CA TYR A 232 4.10 11.50 12.30
C TYR A 232 2.67 11.04 11.93
N VAL A 233 2.02 10.17 12.72
CA VAL A 233 0.65 9.71 12.43
C VAL A 233 -0.38 10.71 12.91
N TYR A 234 -1.13 11.32 11.99
CA TYR A 234 -2.21 12.24 12.30
C TYR A 234 -3.50 11.47 12.63
N MET A 235 -3.87 11.44 13.91
CA MET A 235 -4.93 10.57 14.44
C MET A 235 -6.33 10.86 13.86
N PRO A 236 -6.78 12.11 13.64
CA PRO A 236 -8.10 12.35 13.05
C PRO A 236 -8.25 11.74 11.66
N ALA A 237 -7.23 11.86 10.80
CA ALA A 237 -7.23 11.22 9.48
C ALA A 237 -7.15 9.69 9.60
N PHE A 238 -6.30 9.18 10.50
CA PHE A 238 -6.20 7.74 10.74
C PHE A 238 -7.55 7.12 11.09
N PHE A 239 -8.26 7.64 12.09
CA PHE A 239 -9.55 7.08 12.50
C PHE A 239 -10.62 7.18 11.42
N GLY A 240 -10.75 8.31 10.74
CA GLY A 240 -11.74 8.49 9.67
C GLY A 240 -11.54 7.51 8.53
N ILE A 241 -10.30 7.36 8.07
CA ILE A 241 -9.93 6.48 6.96
C ILE A 241 -10.00 5.00 7.40
N ALA A 242 -9.44 4.67 8.57
CA ALA A 242 -9.39 3.31 9.11
C ALA A 242 -10.79 2.71 9.27
N LEU A 243 -11.72 3.49 9.84
CA LEU A 243 -13.09 3.07 10.05
C LEU A 243 -13.75 2.63 8.75
N THR A 244 -13.75 3.48 7.74
CA THR A 244 -14.42 3.18 6.46
C THR A 244 -13.67 2.14 5.64
N SER A 245 -12.34 2.17 5.61
CA SER A 245 -11.55 1.20 4.87
C SER A 245 -11.70 -0.22 5.44
N PHE A 246 -11.82 -0.37 6.76
CA PHE A 246 -12.01 -1.68 7.40
C PHE A 246 -13.28 -2.38 6.92
N PHE A 247 -14.39 -1.64 6.82
CA PHE A 247 -15.67 -2.21 6.37
C PHE A 247 -15.75 -2.38 4.85
N VAL A 248 -15.07 -1.56 4.08
CA VAL A 248 -15.17 -1.58 2.61
C VAL A 248 -14.13 -2.50 1.96
N ALA A 249 -12.97 -2.72 2.59
CA ALA A 249 -11.93 -3.60 2.05
C ALA A 249 -12.40 -5.05 1.79
N PRO A 250 -13.18 -5.69 2.65
CA PRO A 250 -13.75 -7.02 2.36
C PRO A 250 -14.62 -7.05 1.10
N ILE A 251 -15.42 -5.99 0.87
CA ILE A 251 -16.27 -5.87 -0.32
C ILE A 251 -15.42 -5.84 -1.59
N GLY A 252 -14.34 -5.05 -1.58
CA GLY A 252 -13.37 -5.03 -2.67
C GLY A 252 -12.70 -6.40 -2.89
N ALA A 253 -12.33 -7.08 -1.81
CA ALA A 253 -11.70 -8.39 -1.88
C ALA A 253 -12.63 -9.47 -2.45
N GLU A 254 -13.90 -9.49 -2.07
CA GLU A 254 -14.91 -10.39 -2.67
C GLU A 254 -15.09 -10.11 -4.17
N LEU A 255 -15.15 -8.84 -4.53
CA LEU A 255 -15.35 -8.42 -5.91
C LEU A 255 -14.15 -8.79 -6.80
N ALA A 256 -12.94 -8.85 -6.24
CA ALA A 256 -11.73 -9.29 -6.93
C ALA A 256 -11.85 -10.74 -7.47
N HIS A 257 -12.66 -11.56 -6.84
CA HIS A 257 -12.92 -12.94 -7.28
C HIS A 257 -14.03 -13.05 -8.34
N LYS A 258 -14.83 -11.99 -8.54
CA LYS A 258 -16.02 -12.00 -9.41
C LYS A 258 -15.87 -11.15 -10.69
N LEU A 259 -15.01 -10.14 -10.69
CA LEU A 259 -14.92 -9.17 -11.79
C LEU A 259 -13.65 -9.34 -12.65
N PRO A 260 -13.71 -8.96 -13.93
CA PRO A 260 -12.52 -8.84 -14.78
C PRO A 260 -11.65 -7.67 -14.29
N VAL A 261 -10.54 -8.00 -13.65
CA VAL A 261 -9.61 -7.07 -12.98
C VAL A 261 -9.00 -6.02 -13.94
N VAL A 262 -9.06 -6.27 -15.25
CA VAL A 262 -8.42 -5.42 -16.29
C VAL A 262 -9.03 -4.01 -16.35
N MET A 263 -10.36 -3.91 -16.32
CA MET A 263 -11.05 -2.60 -16.41
C MET A 263 -10.77 -1.74 -15.20
N LEU A 264 -10.81 -2.36 -14.02
CA LEU A 264 -10.56 -1.65 -12.75
C LEU A 264 -9.11 -1.17 -12.64
N LYS A 265 -8.15 -1.96 -13.13
CA LYS A 265 -6.73 -1.54 -13.21
C LYS A 265 -6.57 -0.30 -14.09
N LYS A 266 -7.30 -0.19 -15.20
CA LYS A 266 -7.25 0.99 -16.07
C LYS A 266 -7.79 2.25 -15.37
N VAL A 267 -8.94 2.15 -14.70
CA VAL A 267 -9.54 3.26 -13.95
C VAL A 267 -8.59 3.71 -12.83
N PHE A 268 -8.05 2.74 -12.07
CA PHE A 268 -7.12 3.03 -10.99
C PHE A 268 -5.82 3.68 -11.50
N MET A 269 -5.29 3.24 -12.63
CA MET A 269 -4.12 3.82 -13.28
C MET A 269 -4.33 5.30 -13.65
N VAL A 270 -5.46 5.62 -14.29
CA VAL A 270 -5.78 7.02 -14.66
C VAL A 270 -5.83 7.90 -13.42
N PHE A 271 -6.45 7.38 -12.36
CA PHE A 271 -6.54 8.08 -11.09
C PHE A 271 -5.16 8.29 -10.43
N LEU A 272 -4.29 7.27 -10.45
CA LEU A 272 -2.92 7.38 -9.93
C LEU A 272 -2.11 8.45 -10.67
N VAL A 273 -2.18 8.48 -12.00
CA VAL A 273 -1.46 9.47 -12.82
C VAL A 273 -1.96 10.88 -12.52
N ALA A 274 -3.27 11.07 -12.44
CA ALA A 274 -3.85 12.37 -12.10
C ALA A 274 -3.40 12.87 -10.72
N LEU A 275 -3.38 11.99 -9.71
CA LEU A 275 -2.90 12.32 -8.37
C LEU A 275 -1.40 12.61 -8.34
N ALA A 276 -0.59 11.85 -9.07
CA ALA A 276 0.86 12.05 -9.17
C ALA A 276 1.18 13.43 -9.76
N ILE A 277 0.51 13.80 -10.86
CA ILE A 277 0.67 15.12 -11.48
C ILE A 277 0.24 16.23 -10.50
N LYS A 278 -0.93 16.07 -9.87
CA LYS A 278 -1.42 17.07 -8.91
C LYS A 278 -0.46 17.26 -7.74
N MET A 279 0.07 16.18 -7.19
CA MET A 279 1.05 16.23 -6.10
C MET A 279 2.37 16.88 -6.53
N ALA A 280 2.85 16.60 -7.75
CA ALA A 280 4.07 17.20 -8.28
C ALA A 280 3.99 18.73 -8.35
N ILE A 281 2.79 19.26 -8.66
CA ILE A 281 2.58 20.71 -8.87
C ILE A 281 2.22 21.43 -7.56
N SER A 282 1.51 20.77 -6.62
CA SER A 282 0.81 21.44 -5.52
C SER A 282 1.43 21.30 -4.13
N VAL A 283 2.46 20.44 -3.94
CA VAL A 283 3.08 20.18 -2.62
C VAL A 283 4.53 20.62 -2.58
#